data_150a6de3dc9b50870e8fe283e70723fe
#
_entry.id   150a6de3dc9b50870e8fe283e70723fe
#
_cell.length_a   1.000
_cell.length_b   1.000
_cell.length_c   1.000
_cell.angle_alpha   90.00
_cell.angle_beta   90.00
_cell.angle_gamma   90.00
#
_symmetry.space_group_name_H-M   'P 1'
#
loop_
_entity.id
_entity.type
_entity.pdbx_description
1 polymer ?
#
loop_
_entity_poly.entity_id
_entity_poly.type
_entity_poly.pdbx_seq_one_letter_code
_entity_poly.pdbx_strand_id
1 'polypeptide(L)'
;MDKELKNMISKELEQFHCSILLDEVKEKVRKLKAYGVEETEIVAAMNEEDLFPQLIVTEDYKVVLNDEVNSEVKMEPLVKAVYLLFLSHPEGIILKCLPDYRKELTTLYLLLRPNGVTDRVLQSIEDVTNPTLNSINEKCTRIRKVFSGLLPKSIARYYSVSGKRGEVKKIELVRANVVWKCKLPHSQDL
;
A
#
# COMPACT_ATOMS: atom_id res chain seq x y z
N MET A 1 -4.85 -10.47 41.21
CA MET A 1 -3.69 -9.83 40.53
C MET A 1 -4.18 -9.40 39.16
N ASP A 2 -4.29 -8.09 39.00
CA ASP A 2 -5.06 -7.42 37.97
C ASP A 2 -4.61 -7.74 36.57
N LYS A 3 -5.55 -7.94 35.65
CA LYS A 3 -5.31 -8.19 34.22
C LYS A 3 -4.59 -6.99 33.54
N GLU A 4 -4.83 -5.79 34.09
CA GLU A 4 -4.14 -4.56 33.66
C GLU A 4 -2.67 -4.55 34.06
N LEU A 5 -2.33 -5.02 35.27
CA LEU A 5 -0.95 -5.11 35.72
C LEU A 5 -0.13 -6.12 34.89
N LYS A 6 -0.73 -7.26 34.52
CA LYS A 6 -0.08 -8.23 33.64
C LYS A 6 0.16 -7.67 32.23
N ASN A 7 -0.81 -6.94 31.66
CA ASN A 7 -0.64 -6.30 30.35
C ASN A 7 0.43 -5.19 30.38
N MET A 8 0.51 -4.45 31.47
CA MET A 8 1.52 -3.39 31.64
C MET A 8 2.92 -3.99 31.73
N ILE A 9 3.11 -5.02 32.54
CA ILE A 9 4.39 -5.73 32.68
C ILE A 9 4.80 -6.37 31.34
N SER A 10 3.87 -7.01 30.60
CA SER A 10 4.15 -7.60 29.28
C SER A 10 4.64 -6.53 28.29
N LYS A 11 4.00 -5.36 28.27
CA LYS A 11 4.34 -4.27 27.37
C LYS A 11 5.71 -3.65 27.72
N GLU A 12 6.04 -3.52 28.98
CA GLU A 12 7.36 -3.04 29.42
C GLU A 12 8.47 -4.07 29.09
N LEU A 13 8.18 -5.36 29.24
CA LEU A 13 9.11 -6.43 28.85
C LEU A 13 9.36 -6.45 27.33
N GLU A 14 8.34 -6.28 26.53
CA GLU A 14 8.45 -6.17 25.06
C GLU A 14 9.26 -4.93 24.67
N GLN A 15 9.01 -3.79 25.29
CA GLN A 15 9.79 -2.55 25.04
C GLN A 15 11.26 -2.72 25.42
N PHE A 16 11.53 -3.36 26.55
CA PHE A 16 12.91 -3.65 26.98
C PHE A 16 13.60 -4.61 26.01
N HIS A 17 12.91 -5.66 25.58
CA HIS A 17 13.45 -6.60 24.58
C HIS A 17 13.74 -5.92 23.24
N CYS A 18 12.83 -5.06 22.75
CA CYS A 18 13.05 -4.26 21.56
C CYS A 18 14.27 -3.32 21.69
N SER A 19 14.52 -2.74 22.86
CA SER A 19 15.68 -1.87 23.07
C SER A 19 17.00 -2.64 22.95
N ILE A 20 17.06 -3.86 23.49
CA ILE A 20 18.23 -4.75 23.37
C ILE A 20 18.49 -5.10 21.91
N LEU A 21 17.46 -5.51 21.17
CA LEU A 21 17.58 -5.85 19.74
C LEU A 21 18.05 -4.64 18.91
N LEU A 22 17.55 -3.45 19.22
CA LEU A 22 17.99 -2.24 18.53
C LEU A 22 19.46 -1.92 18.80
N ASP A 23 19.96 -2.16 20.00
CA ASP A 23 21.36 -1.92 20.32
C ASP A 23 22.27 -2.97 19.66
N GLU A 24 21.83 -4.22 19.55
CA GLU A 24 22.54 -5.24 18.75
C GLU A 24 22.61 -4.87 17.26
N VAL A 25 21.51 -4.36 16.68
CA VAL A 25 21.49 -3.87 15.29
C VAL A 25 22.47 -2.72 15.10
N LYS A 26 22.47 -1.73 16.02
CA LYS A 26 23.43 -0.61 15.98
C LYS A 26 24.88 -1.09 16.01
N GLU A 27 25.17 -2.08 16.84
CA GLU A 27 26.52 -2.63 16.94
C GLU A 27 26.94 -3.33 15.64
N LYS A 28 26.04 -4.12 15.03
CA LYS A 28 26.27 -4.77 13.73
C LYS A 28 26.50 -3.74 12.62
N VAL A 29 25.69 -2.67 12.58
CA VAL A 29 25.87 -1.57 11.62
C VAL A 29 27.25 -0.88 11.81
N ARG A 30 27.67 -0.62 13.07
CA ARG A 30 29.02 -0.06 13.32
C ARG A 30 30.14 -0.97 12.81
N LYS A 31 30.02 -2.29 13.00
CA LYS A 31 30.99 -3.27 12.49
C LYS A 31 31.03 -3.26 10.96
N LEU A 32 29.88 -3.24 10.28
CA LEU A 32 29.83 -3.16 8.82
C LEU A 32 30.49 -1.89 8.29
N LYS A 33 30.23 -0.73 8.91
CA LYS A 33 30.92 0.54 8.58
C LYS A 33 32.42 0.47 8.81
N ALA A 34 32.87 -0.21 9.88
CA ALA A 34 34.29 -0.41 10.16
C ALA A 34 34.98 -1.31 9.13
N TYR A 35 34.23 -2.22 8.46
CA TYR A 35 34.71 -3.03 7.33
C TYR A 35 34.64 -2.30 5.98
N GLY A 36 34.21 -1.01 5.96
CA GLY A 36 34.16 -0.19 4.76
C GLY A 36 32.88 -0.36 3.95
N VAL A 37 31.84 -0.98 4.51
CA VAL A 37 30.53 -1.07 3.84
C VAL A 37 29.86 0.28 3.85
N GLU A 38 29.45 0.76 2.67
CA GLU A 38 28.78 2.04 2.52
C GLU A 38 27.39 2.04 3.19
N GLU A 39 26.97 3.20 3.70
CA GLU A 39 25.68 3.33 4.38
C GLU A 39 24.51 3.01 3.45
N THR A 40 24.61 3.33 2.17
CA THR A 40 23.64 2.99 1.13
C THR A 40 23.47 1.48 0.95
N GLU A 41 24.56 0.72 1.03
CA GLU A 41 24.57 -0.74 0.95
C GLU A 41 23.96 -1.37 2.19
N ILE A 42 24.25 -0.81 3.39
CA ILE A 42 23.65 -1.26 4.66
C ILE A 42 22.14 -1.02 4.64
N VAL A 43 21.70 0.17 4.18
CA VAL A 43 20.28 0.51 4.07
C VAL A 43 19.59 -0.37 3.02
N ALA A 44 20.26 -0.66 1.89
CA ALA A 44 19.75 -1.59 0.88
C ALA A 44 19.54 -2.99 1.48
N ALA A 45 20.55 -3.53 2.17
CA ALA A 45 20.45 -4.84 2.84
C ALA A 45 19.37 -4.89 3.93
N MET A 46 19.09 -3.76 4.60
CA MET A 46 17.97 -3.67 5.57
C MET A 46 16.61 -3.54 4.89
N ASN A 47 16.56 -3.15 3.62
CA ASN A 47 15.33 -3.01 2.83
C ASN A 47 15.03 -4.25 1.96
N GLU A 48 15.95 -5.24 1.92
CA GLU A 48 15.73 -6.45 1.15
C GLU A 48 14.63 -7.32 1.78
N GLU A 49 13.65 -7.58 0.97
CA GLU A 49 12.58 -8.58 0.90
C GLU A 49 11.85 -9.01 2.18
N ASP A 50 12.52 -9.17 3.33
CA ASP A 50 11.92 -9.74 4.55
C ASP A 50 11.03 -8.76 5.35
N LEU A 51 11.20 -7.43 5.17
CA LEU A 51 10.42 -6.43 5.89
C LEU A 51 9.13 -6.02 5.18
N PHE A 52 9.11 -6.13 3.85
CA PHE A 52 7.99 -5.71 3.02
C PHE A 52 7.45 -6.89 2.21
N PRO A 53 6.36 -7.54 2.64
CA PRO A 53 5.72 -8.58 1.85
C PRO A 53 5.47 -8.11 0.41
N GLN A 54 5.81 -8.94 -0.58
CA GLN A 54 5.50 -8.61 -1.97
C GLN A 54 4.00 -8.45 -2.16
N LEU A 55 3.62 -7.43 -2.92
CA LEU A 55 2.25 -7.20 -3.34
C LEU A 55 2.03 -7.86 -4.70
N ILE A 56 1.20 -8.88 -4.76
CA ILE A 56 0.90 -9.62 -5.98
C ILE A 56 -0.49 -9.22 -6.46
N VAL A 57 -0.60 -8.78 -7.71
CA VAL A 57 -1.87 -8.64 -8.40
C VAL A 57 -2.03 -9.86 -9.30
N THR A 58 -2.99 -10.72 -8.97
CA THR A 58 -3.22 -12.01 -9.65
C THR A 58 -3.91 -11.83 -11.01
N GLU A 59 -4.02 -12.90 -11.78
CA GLU A 59 -4.68 -12.89 -13.10
C GLU A 59 -6.18 -12.52 -13.02
N ASP A 60 -6.83 -12.83 -11.90
CA ASP A 60 -8.22 -12.47 -11.61
C ASP A 60 -8.34 -11.14 -10.81
N TYR A 61 -7.30 -10.30 -10.88
CA TYR A 61 -7.21 -8.98 -10.26
C TYR A 61 -7.42 -8.97 -8.73
N LYS A 62 -7.11 -10.08 -8.05
CA LYS A 62 -6.99 -10.07 -6.59
C LYS A 62 -5.67 -9.45 -6.19
N VAL A 63 -5.68 -8.74 -5.10
CA VAL A 63 -4.47 -8.18 -4.46
C VAL A 63 -4.12 -9.09 -3.29
N VAL A 64 -2.92 -9.63 -3.29
CA VAL A 64 -2.43 -10.58 -2.29
C VAL A 64 -1.10 -10.08 -1.74
N LEU A 65 -0.91 -10.16 -0.44
CA LEU A 65 0.39 -10.00 0.19
C LEU A 65 1.07 -11.37 0.24
N ASN A 66 2.29 -11.47 -0.28
CA ASN A 66 3.13 -12.67 -0.18
C ASN A 66 3.77 -12.70 1.21
N ASP A 67 2.93 -12.86 2.22
CA ASP A 67 3.29 -13.15 3.60
C ASP A 67 3.21 -14.66 3.86
N GLU A 68 3.45 -15.11 5.10
CA GLU A 68 3.43 -16.54 5.48
C GLU A 68 2.14 -17.27 5.09
N VAL A 69 1.01 -16.56 5.00
CA VAL A 69 -0.33 -17.11 4.71
C VAL A 69 -0.91 -16.67 3.36
N ASN A 70 -0.17 -15.88 2.57
CA ASN A 70 -0.65 -15.29 1.31
C ASN A 70 -1.98 -14.54 1.48
N SER A 71 -1.96 -13.54 2.35
CA SER A 71 -3.14 -12.78 2.76
C SER A 71 -3.79 -12.02 1.61
N GLU A 72 -5.05 -12.34 1.29
CA GLU A 72 -5.82 -11.55 0.32
C GLU A 72 -6.21 -10.19 0.91
N VAL A 73 -5.86 -9.12 0.22
CA VAL A 73 -6.24 -7.75 0.55
C VAL A 73 -7.65 -7.47 0.03
N LYS A 74 -8.64 -7.76 0.85
CA LYS A 74 -10.06 -7.63 0.47
C LYS A 74 -10.47 -6.16 0.44
N MET A 75 -10.93 -5.71 -0.71
CA MET A 75 -11.44 -4.35 -0.93
C MET A 75 -12.75 -4.41 -1.73
N GLU A 76 -13.65 -3.44 -1.46
CA GLU A 76 -14.81 -3.21 -2.32
C GLU A 76 -14.36 -2.89 -3.76
N PRO A 77 -15.14 -3.26 -4.80
CA PRO A 77 -14.70 -3.14 -6.19
C PRO A 77 -14.19 -1.74 -6.59
N LEU A 78 -14.90 -0.67 -6.21
CA LEU A 78 -14.48 0.69 -6.55
C LEU A 78 -13.23 1.12 -5.77
N VAL A 79 -13.09 0.69 -4.52
CA VAL A 79 -11.89 0.93 -3.70
C VAL A 79 -10.69 0.21 -4.31
N LYS A 80 -10.89 -1.04 -4.76
CA LYS A 80 -9.86 -1.84 -5.44
C LYS A 80 -9.47 -1.21 -6.79
N ALA A 81 -10.44 -0.75 -7.60
CA ALA A 81 -10.16 -0.06 -8.86
C ALA A 81 -9.30 1.20 -8.63
N VAL A 82 -9.64 2.01 -7.63
CA VAL A 82 -8.84 3.18 -7.22
C VAL A 82 -7.43 2.75 -6.79
N TYR A 83 -7.32 1.66 -6.02
CA TYR A 83 -6.02 1.15 -5.59
C TYR A 83 -5.15 0.73 -6.77
N LEU A 84 -5.72 -0.05 -7.69
CA LEU A 84 -5.03 -0.49 -8.92
C LEU A 84 -4.62 0.69 -9.80
N LEU A 85 -5.46 1.73 -9.91
CA LEU A 85 -5.12 2.96 -10.63
C LEU A 85 -3.86 3.62 -10.04
N PHE A 86 -3.77 3.81 -8.73
CA PHE A 86 -2.57 4.37 -8.12
C PHE A 86 -1.36 3.43 -8.19
N LEU A 87 -1.59 2.13 -8.16
CA LEU A 87 -0.53 1.13 -8.25
C LEU A 87 0.08 1.07 -9.67
N SER A 88 -0.72 1.33 -10.72
CA SER A 88 -0.27 1.42 -12.11
C SER A 88 0.47 2.73 -12.43
N HIS A 89 0.30 3.76 -11.58
CA HIS A 89 0.95 5.06 -11.71
C HIS A 89 1.96 5.32 -10.58
N PRO A 90 3.17 4.72 -10.63
CA PRO A 90 4.18 4.88 -9.57
C PRO A 90 4.72 6.30 -9.44
N GLU A 91 4.66 7.10 -10.51
CA GLU A 91 4.92 8.54 -10.52
C GLU A 91 3.91 9.30 -9.64
N GLY A 92 2.74 8.69 -9.44
CA GLY A 92 1.62 9.22 -8.69
C GLY A 92 0.71 10.14 -9.50
N ILE A 93 -0.42 10.49 -8.90
CA ILE A 93 -1.49 11.27 -9.53
C ILE A 93 -1.76 12.53 -8.70
N ILE A 94 -1.83 13.68 -9.37
CA ILE A 94 -2.31 14.92 -8.76
C ILE A 94 -3.84 14.85 -8.76
N LEU A 95 -4.47 14.99 -7.59
CA LEU A 95 -5.93 14.82 -7.48
C LEU A 95 -6.76 15.77 -8.36
N LYS A 96 -6.20 16.93 -8.74
CA LYS A 96 -6.84 17.85 -9.69
C LYS A 96 -6.95 17.26 -11.11
N CYS A 97 -6.06 16.33 -11.47
CA CYS A 97 -6.03 15.66 -12.77
C CYS A 97 -6.82 14.33 -12.78
N LEU A 98 -7.47 13.95 -11.69
CA LEU A 98 -8.29 12.73 -11.64
C LEU A 98 -9.36 12.63 -12.74
N PRO A 99 -10.00 13.70 -13.22
CA PRO A 99 -10.91 13.61 -14.37
C PRO A 99 -10.28 12.96 -15.60
N ASP A 100 -8.99 13.15 -15.85
CA ASP A 100 -8.26 12.59 -16.99
C ASP A 100 -8.14 11.05 -16.89
N TYR A 101 -8.17 10.50 -15.68
CA TYR A 101 -8.10 9.06 -15.38
C TYR A 101 -9.47 8.38 -15.29
N ARG A 102 -10.59 9.09 -15.59
CA ARG A 102 -11.95 8.54 -15.44
C ARG A 102 -12.16 7.30 -16.32
N LYS A 103 -11.70 7.33 -17.56
CA LYS A 103 -11.82 6.19 -18.48
C LYS A 103 -11.06 4.98 -17.95
N GLU A 104 -9.81 5.16 -17.54
CA GLU A 104 -8.97 4.10 -16.98
C GLU A 104 -9.60 3.51 -15.71
N LEU A 105 -10.07 4.35 -14.79
CA LEU A 105 -10.76 3.90 -13.58
C LEU A 105 -12.03 3.09 -13.91
N THR A 106 -12.79 3.51 -14.94
CA THR A 106 -13.98 2.79 -15.40
C THR A 106 -13.59 1.41 -15.93
N THR A 107 -12.54 1.33 -16.74
CA THR A 107 -12.05 0.07 -17.30
C THR A 107 -11.55 -0.86 -16.18
N LEU A 108 -10.77 -0.36 -15.22
CA LEU A 108 -10.33 -1.13 -14.05
C LEU A 108 -11.53 -1.65 -13.24
N TYR A 109 -12.57 -0.83 -13.07
CA TYR A 109 -13.79 -1.27 -12.39
C TYR A 109 -14.50 -2.40 -13.14
N LEU A 110 -14.60 -2.30 -14.48
CA LEU A 110 -15.21 -3.33 -15.33
C LEU A 110 -14.45 -4.67 -15.26
N LEU A 111 -13.13 -4.65 -15.19
CA LEU A 111 -12.32 -5.86 -14.99
C LEU A 111 -12.65 -6.57 -13.66
N LEU A 112 -12.99 -5.80 -12.62
CA LEU A 112 -13.37 -6.34 -11.33
C LEU A 112 -14.85 -6.76 -11.25
N ARG A 113 -15.68 -6.22 -12.11
CA ARG A 113 -17.14 -6.44 -12.17
C ARG A 113 -17.64 -6.49 -13.63
N PRO A 114 -17.38 -7.58 -14.36
CA PRO A 114 -17.74 -7.67 -15.78
C PRO A 114 -19.26 -7.66 -16.03
N ASN A 115 -20.10 -7.97 -15.02
CA ASN A 115 -21.54 -8.08 -15.17
C ASN A 115 -22.31 -6.74 -15.15
N GLY A 116 -21.64 -5.65 -15.32
CA GLY A 116 -22.26 -4.39 -15.63
C GLY A 116 -21.90 -3.20 -14.77
N VAL A 117 -21.79 -2.10 -15.44
CA VAL A 117 -21.77 -0.76 -14.84
C VAL A 117 -23.21 -0.26 -14.84
N THR A 118 -23.73 -0.02 -13.65
CA THR A 118 -25.03 0.66 -13.50
C THR A 118 -24.82 2.17 -13.48
N ASP A 119 -25.85 2.96 -13.77
CA ASP A 119 -25.78 4.43 -13.68
C ASP A 119 -25.27 4.90 -12.31
N ARG A 120 -25.66 4.18 -11.24
CA ARG A 120 -25.17 4.46 -9.89
C ARG A 120 -23.66 4.27 -9.75
N VAL A 121 -23.08 3.30 -10.43
CA VAL A 121 -21.64 3.04 -10.45
C VAL A 121 -20.93 4.12 -11.25
N LEU A 122 -21.48 4.49 -12.43
CA LEU A 122 -20.93 5.60 -13.22
C LEU A 122 -20.91 6.89 -12.42
N GLN A 123 -21.98 7.20 -11.72
CA GLN A 123 -22.04 8.34 -10.83
C GLN A 123 -20.98 8.25 -9.72
N SER A 124 -20.79 7.06 -9.13
CA SER A 124 -19.78 6.89 -8.09
C SER A 124 -18.35 7.04 -8.62
N ILE A 125 -18.08 6.64 -9.87
CA ILE A 125 -16.79 6.85 -10.55
C ILE A 125 -16.59 8.34 -10.84
N GLU A 126 -17.63 9.02 -11.31
CA GLU A 126 -17.62 10.46 -11.52
C GLU A 126 -17.32 11.21 -10.22
N ASP A 127 -17.99 10.89 -9.13
CA ASP A 127 -17.78 11.47 -7.82
C ASP A 127 -16.35 11.26 -7.31
N VAL A 128 -15.78 10.07 -7.54
CA VAL A 128 -14.37 9.75 -7.16
C VAL A 128 -13.38 10.56 -7.98
N THR A 129 -13.67 10.78 -9.25
CA THR A 129 -12.78 11.53 -10.16
C THR A 129 -13.03 13.04 -10.14
N ASN A 130 -14.03 13.51 -9.40
CA ASN A 130 -14.31 14.93 -9.25
C ASN A 130 -13.43 15.52 -8.11
N PRO A 131 -12.48 16.43 -8.43
CA PRO A 131 -11.56 16.99 -7.45
C PRO A 131 -12.22 17.90 -6.41
N THR A 132 -13.47 18.36 -6.66
CA THR A 132 -14.23 19.19 -5.71
C THR A 132 -14.90 18.37 -4.62
N LEU A 133 -15.06 17.07 -4.83
CA LEU A 133 -15.66 16.15 -3.88
C LEU A 133 -14.60 15.46 -3.01
N ASN A 134 -15.03 15.00 -1.83
CA ASN A 134 -14.13 14.28 -0.91
C ASN A 134 -14.06 12.76 -1.19
N SER A 135 -14.76 12.28 -2.21
CA SER A 135 -14.95 10.85 -2.48
C SER A 135 -13.64 10.08 -2.65
N ILE A 136 -12.65 10.65 -3.34
CA ILE A 136 -11.32 10.02 -3.48
C ILE A 136 -10.61 9.86 -2.13
N ASN A 137 -10.67 10.85 -1.24
CA ASN A 137 -10.03 10.75 0.07
C ASN A 137 -10.68 9.68 0.95
N GLU A 138 -11.99 9.47 0.80
CA GLU A 138 -12.68 8.35 1.46
C GLU A 138 -12.17 7.01 0.97
N LYS A 139 -11.97 6.83 -0.35
CA LYS A 139 -11.40 5.60 -0.91
C LYS A 139 -9.96 5.39 -0.41
N CYS A 140 -9.11 6.42 -0.42
CA CYS A 140 -7.76 6.35 0.15
C CYS A 140 -7.77 5.98 1.64
N THR A 141 -8.74 6.49 2.41
CA THR A 141 -8.91 6.15 3.83
C THR A 141 -9.30 4.68 4.01
N ARG A 142 -10.20 4.15 3.17
CA ARG A 142 -10.58 2.72 3.18
C ARG A 142 -9.39 1.83 2.82
N ILE A 143 -8.61 2.18 1.78
CA ILE A 143 -7.37 1.49 1.42
C ILE A 143 -6.43 1.42 2.63
N ARG A 144 -6.17 2.56 3.28
CA ARG A 144 -5.31 2.62 4.47
C ARG A 144 -5.81 1.73 5.61
N LYS A 145 -7.12 1.72 5.86
CA LYS A 145 -7.72 0.87 6.90
C LYS A 145 -7.48 -0.62 6.63
N VAL A 146 -7.62 -1.06 5.37
CA VAL A 146 -7.42 -2.45 4.98
C VAL A 146 -5.97 -2.86 5.25
N PHE A 147 -4.98 -2.10 4.76
CA PHE A 147 -3.57 -2.43 4.99
C PHE A 147 -3.16 -2.32 6.47
N SER A 148 -3.70 -1.35 7.21
CA SER A 148 -3.44 -1.24 8.66
C SER A 148 -4.06 -2.38 9.48
N GLY A 149 -4.99 -3.14 8.92
CA GLY A 149 -5.53 -4.35 9.52
C GLY A 149 -4.73 -5.62 9.23
N LEU A 150 -3.88 -5.58 8.19
CA LEU A 150 -3.07 -6.72 7.74
C LEU A 150 -1.59 -6.58 8.11
N LEU A 151 -1.08 -5.34 8.18
CA LEU A 151 0.33 -5.04 8.37
C LEU A 151 0.54 -4.10 9.57
N PRO A 152 1.71 -4.15 10.21
CA PRO A 152 2.12 -3.14 11.19
C PRO A 152 1.99 -1.72 10.62
N LYS A 153 1.54 -0.76 11.41
CA LYS A 153 1.29 0.63 10.97
C LYS A 153 2.50 1.30 10.30
N SER A 154 3.71 0.97 10.75
CA SER A 154 4.97 1.44 10.18
C SER A 154 5.16 1.01 8.73
N ILE A 155 4.68 -0.18 8.36
CA ILE A 155 4.81 -0.79 7.04
C ILE A 155 3.58 -0.48 6.17
N ALA A 156 2.37 -0.57 6.73
CA ALA A 156 1.09 -0.36 6.03
C ALA A 156 1.01 0.98 5.26
N ARG A 157 1.72 2.01 5.72
CA ARG A 157 1.78 3.32 5.05
C ARG A 157 2.35 3.24 3.63
N TYR A 158 3.33 2.37 3.39
CA TYR A 158 3.98 2.20 2.08
C TYR A 158 3.07 1.54 1.06
N TYR A 159 2.13 0.70 1.50
CA TYR A 159 1.11 0.05 0.66
C TYR A 159 -0.12 0.92 0.43
N SER A 160 -0.22 2.05 1.10
CA SER A 160 -1.38 2.94 1.06
C SER A 160 -1.12 4.15 0.19
N VAL A 161 -2.18 4.71 -0.41
CA VAL A 161 -2.07 5.97 -1.14
C VAL A 161 -1.78 7.10 -0.15
N SER A 162 -0.66 7.78 -0.33
CA SER A 162 -0.16 8.87 0.52
C SER A 162 0.22 10.10 -0.29
N GLY A 163 0.45 11.22 0.38
CA GLY A 163 0.86 12.50 -0.20
C GLY A 163 0.16 13.66 0.49
N LYS A 164 0.78 14.86 0.43
CA LYS A 164 0.21 16.08 1.03
C LYS A 164 -0.93 16.64 0.18
N ARG A 165 -1.69 17.56 0.77
CA ARG A 165 -2.78 18.24 0.05
C ARG A 165 -2.20 19.13 -1.06
N GLY A 166 -2.71 18.97 -2.27
CA GLY A 166 -2.26 19.73 -3.44
C GLY A 166 -1.01 19.18 -4.13
N GLU A 167 -0.35 18.18 -3.54
CA GLU A 167 0.80 17.49 -4.10
C GLU A 167 0.37 16.15 -4.76
N VAL A 168 1.33 15.52 -5.42
CA VAL A 168 1.19 14.19 -5.99
C VAL A 168 0.85 13.18 -4.89
N LYS A 169 -0.15 12.35 -5.13
CA LYS A 169 -0.45 11.19 -4.30
C LYS A 169 0.01 9.92 -5.00
N LYS A 170 0.64 9.03 -4.26
CA LYS A 170 1.18 7.77 -4.78
C LYS A 170 1.21 6.69 -3.70
N ILE A 171 1.45 5.47 -4.14
CA ILE A 171 1.84 4.34 -3.28
C ILE A 171 3.36 4.33 -3.24
N GLU A 172 3.94 4.39 -2.04
CA GLU A 172 5.40 4.51 -1.84
C GLU A 172 6.11 3.15 -1.83
N LEU A 173 5.38 2.05 -2.04
CA LEU A 173 5.96 0.71 -2.13
C LEU A 173 6.94 0.64 -3.31
N VAL A 174 8.13 0.10 -3.03
CA VAL A 174 9.19 -0.07 -4.05
C VAL A 174 8.67 -0.98 -5.17
N ARG A 175 8.95 -0.59 -6.42
CA ARG A 175 8.43 -1.28 -7.62
C ARG A 175 8.82 -2.77 -7.66
N ALA A 176 10.02 -3.12 -7.18
CA ALA A 176 10.47 -4.50 -7.10
C ALA A 176 9.57 -5.38 -6.20
N ASN A 177 8.87 -4.76 -5.25
CA ASN A 177 7.95 -5.47 -4.36
C ASN A 177 6.51 -5.57 -4.92
N VAL A 178 6.28 -5.15 -6.18
CA VAL A 178 4.98 -5.26 -6.84
C VAL A 178 5.07 -6.24 -8.02
N VAL A 179 4.34 -7.34 -7.92
CA VAL A 179 4.29 -8.38 -8.96
C VAL A 179 2.93 -8.36 -9.64
N TRP A 180 2.93 -8.09 -10.94
CA TRP A 180 1.74 -8.15 -11.78
C TRP A 180 1.67 -9.49 -12.50
N LYS A 181 0.66 -10.32 -12.21
CA LYS A 181 0.34 -11.56 -12.94
C LYS A 181 -0.75 -11.36 -13.98
N CYS A 182 -1.36 -10.18 -14.04
CA CYS A 182 -2.36 -9.77 -15.02
C CYS A 182 -1.82 -8.70 -15.97
N LYS A 183 -2.48 -8.54 -17.13
CA LYS A 183 -2.26 -7.39 -18.01
C LYS A 183 -3.24 -6.28 -17.61
N LEU A 184 -2.72 -5.10 -17.33
CA LEU A 184 -3.57 -3.91 -17.20
C LEU A 184 -3.81 -3.30 -18.58
N PRO A 185 -5.00 -2.76 -18.84
CA PRO A 185 -5.23 -1.96 -20.03
C PRO A 185 -4.34 -0.72 -19.92
N HIS A 186 -3.39 -0.58 -20.83
CA HIS A 186 -2.64 0.65 -20.95
C HIS A 186 -3.54 1.74 -21.52
N SER A 187 -3.35 2.98 -21.04
CA SER A 187 -4.07 4.16 -21.51
C SER A 187 -3.93 4.45 -23.04
N GLN A 188 -3.15 3.66 -23.76
CA GLN A 188 -2.99 3.74 -25.22
C GLN A 188 -3.96 2.82 -26.00
N ASP A 189 -4.69 1.94 -25.32
CA ASP A 189 -5.62 1.00 -25.94
C ASP A 189 -7.11 1.42 -25.75
N LEU A 190 -7.36 2.68 -25.35
CA LEU A 190 -8.70 3.21 -25.07
C LEU A 190 -9.08 4.39 -25.95
#